data_44f19022eb38ee9ddc86a5ca9093a27c
#
_entry.id   44f19022eb38ee9ddc86a5ca9093a27c
#
_cell.length_a   1.000
_cell.length_b   1.000
_cell.length_c   1.000
_cell.angle_alpha   90.00
_cell.angle_beta   90.00
_cell.angle_gamma   90.00
#
_symmetry.space_group_name_H-M   'P 1'
#
loop_
_entity.id
_entity.type
_entity.pdbx_description
1 polymer ?
#
loop_
_entity_poly.entity_id
_entity_poly.type
_entity_poly.pdbx_seq_one_letter_code
_entity_poly.pdbx_strand_id
1 'polypeptide(L)'
;PSSLATEVIKDRFSTVVTMSGRVFYSGLNRGNHEDSNVILFSRIIEGASSGVSVDSAGLGDCHQKNDPTSEDFSDLLDDDGGVIRIPEAYGIRKLHQFNNSVFVFAENGVWQIKGVDDVFRATGFAVNKISSVGLFNRETFVSADGIPFWWSDQGIHTLGFDGQTFQAAENNISISTIQTFFDKIGSTQKSKCTGVFDPLNKRVFWMYPNEDETIEAKLNNFLILDIPLQAFYPWTVSDASSNTPEILGADYYSGFSSNIQAF
;
A
#
# COMPACT_ATOMS: atom_id res chain seq x y z
N PRO A 1 -33.83 -0.45 8.79
CA PRO A 1 -33.09 0.07 7.60
C PRO A 1 -32.12 1.21 7.95
N SER A 2 -32.37 1.98 9.02
CA SER A 2 -31.51 3.10 9.42
C SER A 2 -30.26 2.68 10.19
N SER A 3 -30.22 1.51 10.79
CA SER A 3 -29.07 1.00 11.54
C SER A 3 -27.94 0.52 10.64
N LEU A 4 -28.25 -0.09 9.50
CA LEU A 4 -27.26 -0.55 8.53
C LEU A 4 -26.48 0.59 7.89
N ALA A 5 -27.15 1.72 7.59
CA ALA A 5 -26.47 2.89 7.03
C ALA A 5 -25.48 3.53 8.02
N THR A 6 -25.76 3.43 9.33
CA THR A 6 -24.91 4.00 10.37
C THR A 6 -23.68 3.11 10.66
N GLU A 7 -23.79 1.81 10.46
CA GLU A 7 -22.66 0.87 10.61
C GLU A 7 -21.70 0.94 9.43
N VAL A 8 -22.22 1.06 8.21
CA VAL A 8 -21.40 1.19 6.99
C VAL A 8 -20.52 2.47 7.03
N ILE A 9 -20.99 3.54 7.66
CA ILE A 9 -20.20 4.78 7.80
C ILE A 9 -19.02 4.63 8.77
N LYS A 10 -19.06 3.68 9.68
CA LYS A 10 -17.98 3.43 10.65
C LYS A 10 -16.88 2.55 10.05
N ASP A 11 -17.20 1.76 9.06
CA ASP A 11 -16.26 0.86 8.42
C ASP A 11 -15.48 1.63 7.36
N ARG A 12 -14.18 1.79 7.58
CA ARG A 12 -13.30 2.52 6.67
C ARG A 12 -12.28 1.59 6.06
N PHE A 13 -12.21 1.60 4.74
CA PHE A 13 -11.10 1.00 4.02
C PHE A 13 -9.91 1.96 4.08
N SER A 14 -8.74 1.45 4.37
CA SER A 14 -7.52 2.25 4.45
C SER A 14 -6.70 2.21 3.16
N THR A 15 -6.97 1.26 2.27
CA THR A 15 -6.21 1.10 1.03
C THR A 15 -7.11 0.67 -0.11
N VAL A 16 -6.79 1.16 -1.30
CA VAL A 16 -7.52 0.89 -2.55
C VAL A 16 -6.51 0.77 -3.69
N VAL A 17 -6.82 -0.09 -4.65
CA VAL A 17 -6.04 -0.24 -5.88
C VAL A 17 -6.95 -0.72 -7.01
N THR A 18 -6.58 -0.43 -8.25
CA THR A 18 -7.30 -0.89 -9.44
C THR A 18 -6.47 -1.92 -10.20
N MET A 19 -7.11 -2.97 -10.68
CA MET A 19 -6.50 -3.97 -11.56
C MET A 19 -7.57 -4.67 -12.40
N SER A 20 -7.30 -4.93 -13.68
CA SER A 20 -8.19 -5.67 -14.58
C SER A 20 -9.62 -5.12 -14.60
N GLY A 21 -9.78 -3.79 -14.64
CA GLY A 21 -11.10 -3.12 -14.66
C GLY A 21 -11.88 -3.17 -13.34
N ARG A 22 -11.25 -3.57 -12.25
CA ARG A 22 -11.84 -3.70 -10.90
C ARG A 22 -11.15 -2.80 -9.91
N VAL A 23 -11.86 -2.52 -8.85
CA VAL A 23 -11.32 -1.83 -7.66
C VAL A 23 -11.22 -2.83 -6.52
N PHE A 24 -10.06 -2.91 -5.89
CA PHE A 24 -9.78 -3.73 -4.73
C PHE A 24 -9.67 -2.84 -3.49
N TYR A 25 -10.33 -3.24 -2.41
CA TYR A 25 -10.36 -2.49 -1.15
C TYR A 25 -9.91 -3.38 0.00
N SER A 26 -9.15 -2.85 0.92
CA SER A 26 -8.75 -3.56 2.14
C SER A 26 -8.37 -2.61 3.27
N GLY A 27 -7.85 -3.18 4.36
CA GLY A 27 -7.53 -2.43 5.57
C GLY A 27 -8.79 -1.95 6.28
N LEU A 28 -9.80 -2.82 6.36
CA LEU A 28 -11.06 -2.53 7.03
C LEU A 28 -10.84 -2.42 8.54
N ASN A 29 -11.19 -1.28 9.09
CA ASN A 29 -11.09 -1.04 10.53
C ASN A 29 -12.47 -1.13 11.19
N ARG A 30 -12.83 -2.34 11.59
CA ARG A 30 -14.05 -2.62 12.37
C ARG A 30 -13.79 -2.83 13.86
N GLY A 31 -12.55 -2.67 14.29
CA GLY A 31 -12.16 -3.00 15.66
C GLY A 31 -12.11 -4.51 15.95
N ASN A 32 -12.44 -5.36 15.00
CA ASN A 32 -12.34 -6.82 15.06
C ASN A 32 -11.20 -7.29 14.16
N HIS A 33 -10.33 -8.14 14.70
CA HIS A 33 -9.23 -8.72 13.95
C HIS A 33 -9.66 -9.63 12.80
N GLU A 34 -10.90 -10.13 12.84
CA GLU A 34 -11.43 -11.05 11.83
C GLU A 34 -11.49 -10.45 10.43
N ASP A 35 -11.67 -9.13 10.31
CA ASP A 35 -11.72 -8.44 9.02
C ASP A 35 -10.37 -7.88 8.57
N SER A 36 -9.33 -8.04 9.36
CA SER A 36 -7.99 -7.52 9.06
C SER A 36 -7.29 -8.23 7.90
N ASN A 37 -7.83 -9.36 7.46
CA ASN A 37 -7.31 -10.21 6.38
C ASN A 37 -8.24 -10.27 5.16
N VAL A 38 -9.20 -9.34 5.08
CA VAL A 38 -10.23 -9.32 4.03
C VAL A 38 -9.87 -8.29 2.96
N ILE A 39 -10.06 -8.69 1.71
CA ILE A 39 -9.95 -7.84 0.53
C ILE A 39 -11.25 -7.97 -0.22
N LEU A 40 -11.92 -6.86 -0.47
CA LEU A 40 -13.09 -6.78 -1.32
C LEU A 40 -12.68 -6.35 -2.71
N PHE A 41 -13.33 -6.87 -3.75
CA PHE A 41 -13.14 -6.39 -5.10
C PHE A 41 -14.47 -6.13 -5.80
N SER A 42 -14.51 -5.09 -6.63
CA SER A 42 -15.70 -4.72 -7.37
C SER A 42 -15.95 -5.67 -8.54
N ARG A 43 -17.20 -5.72 -9.00
CA ARG A 43 -17.51 -6.25 -10.34
C ARG A 43 -16.85 -5.41 -11.44
N ILE A 44 -16.72 -5.94 -12.62
CA ILE A 44 -16.38 -5.15 -13.80
C ILE A 44 -17.63 -4.33 -14.18
N ILE A 45 -17.48 -3.01 -14.17
CA ILE A 45 -18.52 -2.13 -14.69
C ILE A 45 -18.29 -2.08 -16.19
N GLU A 46 -19.10 -2.81 -16.96
CA GLU A 46 -19.13 -2.63 -18.40
C GLU A 46 -19.51 -1.17 -18.70
N GLY A 47 -18.70 -0.54 -19.53
CA GLY A 47 -18.85 0.87 -19.85
C GLY A 47 -20.30 1.19 -20.18
N ALA A 48 -20.82 2.26 -19.62
CA ALA A 48 -22.18 2.72 -19.84
C ALA A 48 -22.47 2.73 -21.34
N SER A 49 -23.11 1.68 -21.82
CA SER A 49 -23.69 1.67 -23.16
C SER A 49 -24.66 2.84 -23.20
N SER A 50 -24.53 3.66 -24.23
CA SER A 50 -25.22 4.90 -24.49
C SER A 50 -26.66 4.90 -23.92
N GLY A 51 -26.89 5.68 -22.87
CA GLY A 51 -28.22 5.94 -22.30
C GLY A 51 -28.45 5.52 -20.85
N VAL A 52 -27.52 4.85 -20.21
CA VAL A 52 -27.60 4.57 -18.75
C VAL A 52 -26.79 5.65 -18.03
N SER A 53 -27.46 6.45 -17.22
CA SER A 53 -26.80 7.44 -16.36
C SER A 53 -25.81 6.73 -15.44
N VAL A 54 -24.62 7.29 -15.29
CA VAL A 54 -23.61 6.81 -14.32
C VAL A 54 -24.20 6.70 -12.90
N ASP A 55 -25.22 7.50 -12.61
CA ASP A 55 -25.95 7.48 -11.34
C ASP A 55 -26.86 6.26 -11.17
N SER A 56 -27.27 5.59 -12.24
CA SER A 56 -28.11 4.39 -12.18
C SER A 56 -27.32 3.09 -12.34
N ALA A 57 -26.13 3.13 -12.94
CA ALA A 57 -25.22 2.00 -13.02
C ALA A 57 -24.34 1.85 -11.75
N GLY A 58 -24.70 2.54 -10.72
CA GLY A 58 -24.29 2.29 -9.36
C GLY A 58 -22.82 2.47 -9.03
N LEU A 59 -22.47 3.68 -8.64
CA LEU A 59 -21.49 3.81 -7.53
C LEU A 59 -21.85 2.89 -6.34
N GLY A 60 -23.11 2.42 -6.22
CA GLY A 60 -23.55 1.42 -5.28
C GLY A 60 -23.05 0.00 -5.56
N ASP A 61 -22.67 -0.31 -6.79
CA ASP A 61 -22.11 -1.60 -7.19
C ASP A 61 -20.58 -1.68 -7.08
N CYS A 62 -19.92 -0.61 -6.67
CA CYS A 62 -18.52 -0.64 -6.24
C CYS A 62 -18.33 -1.42 -4.93
N HIS A 63 -19.40 -1.60 -4.17
CA HIS A 63 -19.48 -2.53 -3.05
C HIS A 63 -20.34 -3.70 -3.49
N GLN A 64 -19.93 -4.89 -3.13
CA GLN A 64 -20.72 -6.07 -3.31
C GLN A 64 -22.06 -5.94 -2.60
N LYS A 65 -23.03 -5.43 -3.29
CA LYS A 65 -24.38 -5.36 -2.77
C LYS A 65 -25.02 -6.76 -2.73
N ASN A 66 -24.57 -7.61 -3.64
CA ASN A 66 -24.90 -9.02 -3.68
C ASN A 66 -23.59 -9.74 -3.94
N ASP A 67 -22.97 -10.25 -2.89
CA ASP A 67 -21.80 -11.11 -3.03
C ASP A 67 -22.30 -12.50 -3.44
N PRO A 68 -22.18 -12.89 -4.72
CA PRO A 68 -22.63 -14.22 -5.14
C PRO A 68 -21.81 -15.31 -4.46
N THR A 69 -20.63 -14.98 -3.91
CA THR A 69 -19.82 -15.94 -3.17
C THR A 69 -20.39 -16.28 -1.79
N SER A 70 -21.31 -15.48 -1.28
CA SER A 70 -21.94 -15.73 0.01
C SER A 70 -23.13 -16.68 -0.07
N GLU A 71 -23.76 -16.84 -1.24
CA GLU A 71 -25.00 -17.58 -1.41
C GLU A 71 -24.82 -18.89 -2.17
N ASP A 72 -24.29 -18.86 -3.40
CA ASP A 72 -24.04 -20.08 -4.18
C ASP A 72 -22.88 -19.86 -5.17
N PHE A 73 -21.81 -20.64 -5.00
CA PHE A 73 -20.64 -20.58 -5.89
C PHE A 73 -20.94 -21.04 -7.33
N SER A 74 -22.05 -21.70 -7.57
CA SER A 74 -22.43 -22.18 -8.90
C SER A 74 -22.82 -21.06 -9.87
N ASP A 75 -23.21 -19.91 -9.32
CA ASP A 75 -23.69 -18.77 -10.11
C ASP A 75 -22.64 -17.67 -10.31
N LEU A 76 -21.42 -17.89 -9.80
CA LEU A 76 -20.33 -16.91 -9.90
C LEU A 76 -19.87 -16.73 -11.35
N LEU A 77 -19.96 -15.51 -11.85
CA LEU A 77 -19.47 -15.11 -13.16
C LEU A 77 -18.06 -14.49 -13.08
N ASP A 78 -17.36 -14.51 -14.18
CA ASP A 78 -15.99 -13.98 -14.29
C ASP A 78 -15.89 -12.47 -13.96
N ASP A 79 -16.95 -11.72 -14.23
CA ASP A 79 -17.08 -10.27 -14.05
C ASP A 79 -17.71 -9.85 -12.71
N ASP A 80 -18.17 -10.81 -11.90
CA ASP A 80 -18.74 -10.54 -10.59
C ASP A 80 -17.70 -9.93 -9.62
N GLY A 81 -18.21 -9.25 -8.61
CA GLY A 81 -17.45 -8.83 -7.45
C GLY A 81 -17.21 -9.98 -6.47
N GLY A 82 -16.36 -9.78 -5.45
CA GLY A 82 -16.09 -10.86 -4.52
C GLY A 82 -15.27 -10.44 -3.29
N VAL A 83 -15.05 -11.43 -2.43
CA VAL A 83 -14.25 -11.31 -1.21
C VAL A 83 -13.10 -12.28 -1.28
N ILE A 84 -11.90 -11.79 -1.06
CA ILE A 84 -10.71 -12.62 -0.87
C ILE A 84 -10.36 -12.59 0.61
N ARG A 85 -10.30 -13.77 1.23
CA ARG A 85 -9.78 -13.93 2.57
C ARG A 85 -8.41 -14.59 2.50
N ILE A 86 -7.43 -13.99 3.17
CA ILE A 86 -6.09 -14.55 3.33
C ILE A 86 -5.95 -14.94 4.81
N PRO A 87 -6.27 -16.18 5.19
CA PRO A 87 -6.33 -16.57 6.60
C PRO A 87 -5.01 -16.37 7.36
N GLU A 88 -3.90 -16.46 6.63
CA GLU A 88 -2.57 -16.27 7.20
C GLU A 88 -2.15 -14.80 7.34
N ALA A 89 -2.81 -13.87 6.64
CA ALA A 89 -2.50 -12.46 6.73
C ALA A 89 -3.09 -11.85 8.00
N TYR A 90 -2.33 -10.98 8.62
CA TYR A 90 -2.77 -10.20 9.77
C TYR A 90 -2.51 -8.72 9.51
N GLY A 91 -3.52 -7.89 9.73
CA GLY A 91 -3.40 -6.44 9.63
C GLY A 91 -2.97 -5.96 8.24
N ILE A 92 -3.79 -6.15 7.21
CA ILE A 92 -3.51 -5.64 5.87
C ILE A 92 -3.42 -4.12 5.93
N ARG A 93 -2.27 -3.56 5.55
CA ARG A 93 -1.96 -2.12 5.62
C ARG A 93 -1.97 -1.44 4.26
N LYS A 94 -1.58 -2.15 3.19
CA LYS A 94 -1.47 -1.58 1.85
C LYS A 94 -1.77 -2.59 0.76
N LEU A 95 -2.50 -2.15 -0.25
CA LEU A 95 -2.60 -2.83 -1.55
C LEU A 95 -1.78 -2.05 -2.56
N HIS A 96 -1.09 -2.75 -3.43
CA HIS A 96 -0.31 -2.15 -4.51
C HIS A 96 -0.43 -2.98 -5.78
N GLN A 97 -0.74 -2.33 -6.91
CA GLN A 97 -0.77 -2.99 -8.21
C GLN A 97 0.63 -2.93 -8.85
N PHE A 98 1.13 -4.07 -9.26
CA PHE A 98 2.39 -4.19 -9.95
C PHE A 98 2.37 -5.42 -10.87
N ASN A 99 2.72 -5.26 -12.15
CA ASN A 99 2.77 -6.32 -13.16
C ASN A 99 1.54 -7.25 -13.15
N ASN A 100 0.35 -6.73 -13.45
CA ASN A 100 -0.91 -7.47 -13.51
C ASN A 100 -1.22 -8.31 -12.25
N SER A 101 -0.71 -7.89 -11.11
CA SER A 101 -0.98 -8.50 -9.82
C SER A 101 -1.30 -7.45 -8.78
N VAL A 102 -2.11 -7.81 -7.80
CA VAL A 102 -2.27 -7.02 -6.57
C VAL A 102 -1.39 -7.62 -5.50
N PHE A 103 -0.47 -6.82 -4.99
CA PHE A 103 0.34 -7.17 -3.83
C PHE A 103 -0.33 -6.66 -2.57
N VAL A 104 -0.41 -7.53 -1.60
CA VAL A 104 -1.07 -7.31 -0.31
C VAL A 104 0.00 -7.25 0.77
N PHE A 105 0.23 -6.07 1.30
CA PHE A 105 1.19 -5.84 2.37
C PHE A 105 0.45 -5.84 3.70
N ALA A 106 0.74 -6.85 4.52
CA ALA A 106 0.23 -7.00 5.86
C ALA A 106 1.35 -6.85 6.90
N GLU A 107 1.00 -6.88 8.17
CA GLU A 107 1.98 -6.79 9.27
C GLU A 107 2.96 -7.97 9.28
N ASN A 108 2.50 -9.14 8.87
CA ASN A 108 3.24 -10.40 8.97
C ASN A 108 3.63 -11.01 7.62
N GLY A 109 3.60 -10.23 6.56
CA GLY A 109 4.04 -10.72 5.25
C GLY A 109 3.50 -9.95 4.05
N VAL A 110 3.88 -10.46 2.88
CA VAL A 110 3.43 -9.95 1.58
C VAL A 110 2.86 -11.11 0.77
N TRP A 111 1.68 -10.90 0.20
CA TRP A 111 1.01 -11.85 -0.70
C TRP A 111 0.80 -11.24 -2.08
N GLN A 112 0.72 -12.09 -3.07
CA GLN A 112 0.39 -11.73 -4.44
C GLN A 112 -0.96 -12.36 -4.81
N ILE A 113 -1.86 -11.54 -5.33
CA ILE A 113 -3.09 -11.98 -5.98
C ILE A 113 -2.89 -11.84 -7.48
N LYS A 114 -3.02 -12.94 -8.21
CA LYS A 114 -2.79 -13.00 -9.65
C LYS A 114 -3.90 -13.80 -10.32
N GLY A 115 -4.35 -13.35 -11.50
CA GLY A 115 -5.23 -14.13 -12.35
C GLY A 115 -4.54 -15.37 -12.93
N VAL A 116 -5.29 -16.41 -13.23
CA VAL A 116 -4.74 -17.67 -13.76
C VAL A 116 -4.02 -17.47 -15.09
N ASP A 117 -4.59 -16.67 -15.99
CA ASP A 117 -4.03 -16.37 -17.32
C ASP A 117 -3.59 -14.89 -17.43
N ASP A 118 -2.95 -14.37 -16.38
CA ASP A 118 -2.56 -12.96 -16.24
C ASP A 118 -3.74 -11.97 -16.24
N VAL A 119 -4.97 -12.46 -16.26
CA VAL A 119 -6.20 -11.65 -16.14
C VAL A 119 -6.96 -12.12 -14.90
N PHE A 120 -7.21 -11.20 -13.98
CA PHE A 120 -8.00 -11.50 -12.79
C PHE A 120 -9.47 -11.71 -13.15
N ARG A 121 -10.02 -12.86 -12.73
CA ARG A 121 -11.44 -13.19 -12.81
C ARG A 121 -11.95 -13.61 -11.44
N ALA A 122 -13.21 -13.33 -11.15
CA ALA A 122 -13.80 -13.75 -9.90
C ALA A 122 -13.79 -15.28 -9.70
N THR A 123 -13.89 -16.03 -10.81
CA THR A 123 -13.85 -17.50 -10.85
C THR A 123 -12.45 -18.10 -10.90
N GLY A 124 -11.40 -17.29 -11.18
CA GLY A 124 -10.07 -17.82 -11.43
C GLY A 124 -8.93 -16.87 -11.02
N PHE A 125 -8.47 -16.99 -9.79
CA PHE A 125 -7.29 -16.28 -9.28
C PHE A 125 -6.50 -17.18 -8.30
N ALA A 126 -5.25 -16.82 -8.09
CA ALA A 126 -4.38 -17.47 -7.12
C ALA A 126 -3.87 -16.44 -6.11
N VAL A 127 -3.72 -16.86 -4.87
CA VAL A 127 -3.11 -16.08 -3.79
C VAL A 127 -1.86 -16.82 -3.34
N ASN A 128 -0.70 -16.16 -3.50
CA ASN A 128 0.60 -16.75 -3.16
C ASN A 128 1.30 -15.88 -2.13
N LYS A 129 1.87 -16.49 -1.09
CA LYS A 129 2.73 -15.79 -0.15
C LYS A 129 4.10 -15.56 -0.80
N ILE A 130 4.53 -14.30 -0.86
CA ILE A 130 5.81 -13.89 -1.45
C ILE A 130 6.88 -13.73 -0.38
N SER A 131 6.52 -13.16 0.77
CA SER A 131 7.45 -12.91 1.87
C SER A 131 6.78 -13.07 3.21
N SER A 132 7.56 -13.48 4.21
CA SER A 132 7.16 -13.44 5.63
C SER A 132 7.54 -12.12 6.31
N VAL A 133 8.13 -11.19 5.56
CA VAL A 133 8.48 -9.86 6.05
C VAL A 133 7.35 -8.91 5.72
N GLY A 134 6.73 -8.35 6.75
CA GLY A 134 5.58 -7.47 6.61
C GLY A 134 5.94 -5.99 6.46
N LEU A 135 4.91 -5.20 6.31
CA LEU A 135 4.97 -3.73 6.28
C LEU A 135 4.80 -3.20 7.72
N PHE A 136 5.82 -2.51 8.23
CA PHE A 136 5.79 -1.98 9.59
C PHE A 136 4.74 -0.87 9.77
N ASN A 137 4.72 0.10 8.86
CA ASN A 137 3.76 1.20 8.86
C ASN A 137 3.37 1.53 7.42
N ARG A 138 2.08 1.76 7.19
CA ARG A 138 1.53 2.08 5.87
C ARG A 138 2.21 3.28 5.22
N GLU A 139 2.55 4.30 6.00
CA GLU A 139 3.14 5.54 5.51
C GLU A 139 4.62 5.38 5.10
N THR A 140 5.27 4.27 5.47
CA THR A 140 6.62 3.94 5.00
C THR A 140 6.66 3.31 3.62
N PHE A 141 5.50 2.91 3.11
CA PHE A 141 5.37 2.35 1.77
C PHE A 141 5.49 3.44 0.70
N VAL A 142 6.43 3.26 -0.21
CA VAL A 142 6.66 4.16 -1.34
C VAL A 142 6.68 3.37 -2.63
N SER A 143 5.91 3.82 -3.61
CA SER A 143 5.98 3.31 -4.98
C SER A 143 6.86 4.23 -5.82
N ALA A 144 8.03 3.75 -6.23
CA ALA A 144 8.94 4.48 -7.10
C ALA A 144 8.91 3.86 -8.50
N ASP A 145 8.35 4.58 -9.46
CA ASP A 145 8.12 4.10 -10.83
C ASP A 145 7.39 2.73 -10.89
N GLY A 146 6.45 2.52 -9.97
CA GLY A 146 5.70 1.26 -9.83
C GLY A 146 6.37 0.22 -8.93
N ILE A 147 7.67 0.33 -8.66
CA ILE A 147 8.39 -0.59 -7.78
C ILE A 147 8.12 -0.22 -6.32
N PRO A 148 7.64 -1.16 -5.49
CA PRO A 148 7.37 -0.89 -4.08
C PRO A 148 8.64 -0.94 -3.24
N PHE A 149 8.79 0.04 -2.37
CA PHE A 149 9.77 0.08 -1.28
C PHE A 149 9.03 0.23 0.04
N TRP A 150 9.45 -0.49 1.08
CA TRP A 150 8.81 -0.39 2.39
C TRP A 150 9.76 -0.68 3.54
N TRP A 151 9.39 -0.19 4.71
CA TRP A 151 10.07 -0.54 5.95
C TRP A 151 9.38 -1.71 6.64
N SER A 152 10.18 -2.64 7.13
CA SER A 152 9.79 -3.69 8.04
C SER A 152 10.46 -3.51 9.40
N ASP A 153 10.23 -4.43 10.30
CA ASP A 153 11.02 -4.52 11.54
C ASP A 153 12.50 -4.83 11.26
N GLN A 154 12.77 -5.56 10.17
CA GLN A 154 14.07 -6.15 9.85
C GLN A 154 14.90 -5.31 8.89
N GLY A 155 14.35 -4.26 8.29
CA GLY A 155 15.07 -3.45 7.31
C GLY A 155 14.17 -2.78 6.28
N ILE A 156 14.80 -2.36 5.19
CA ILE A 156 14.15 -1.75 4.05
C ILE A 156 14.12 -2.75 2.90
N HIS A 157 12.94 -2.96 2.35
CA HIS A 157 12.69 -4.01 1.38
C HIS A 157 12.12 -3.44 0.10
N THR A 158 12.30 -4.21 -0.98
CA THR A 158 11.69 -3.97 -2.29
C THR A 158 11.23 -5.30 -2.90
N LEU A 159 10.32 -5.23 -3.87
CA LEU A 159 10.00 -6.38 -4.72
C LEU A 159 10.82 -6.31 -6.01
N GLY A 160 11.45 -7.43 -6.35
CA GLY A 160 12.03 -7.69 -7.63
C GLY A 160 11.35 -8.86 -8.32
N PHE A 161 11.69 -9.11 -9.56
CA PHE A 161 11.35 -10.34 -10.26
C PHE A 161 12.60 -11.16 -10.46
N ASP A 162 12.51 -12.44 -10.13
CA ASP A 162 13.54 -13.40 -10.53
C ASP A 162 13.56 -13.49 -12.06
N GLY A 163 14.69 -13.14 -12.66
CA GLY A 163 14.87 -13.15 -14.12
C GLY A 163 14.75 -14.53 -14.77
N GLN A 164 14.78 -15.62 -13.99
CA GLN A 164 14.65 -16.98 -14.49
C GLN A 164 13.22 -17.51 -14.37
N THR A 165 12.57 -17.25 -13.23
CA THR A 165 11.23 -17.78 -12.93
C THR A 165 10.12 -16.78 -13.18
N PHE A 166 10.43 -15.49 -13.38
CA PHE A 166 9.48 -14.37 -13.46
C PHE A 166 8.54 -14.27 -12.25
N GLN A 167 8.95 -14.84 -11.12
CA GLN A 167 8.21 -14.75 -9.88
C GLN A 167 8.65 -13.53 -9.10
N ALA A 168 7.70 -12.91 -8.41
CA ALA A 168 8.00 -11.83 -7.49
C ALA A 168 8.81 -12.37 -6.31
N ALA A 169 9.88 -11.67 -5.97
CA ALA A 169 10.73 -11.98 -4.82
C ALA A 169 10.99 -10.73 -4.01
N GLU A 170 10.93 -10.87 -2.70
CA GLU A 170 11.32 -9.82 -1.77
C GLU A 170 12.86 -9.75 -1.69
N ASN A 171 13.38 -8.53 -1.59
CA ASN A 171 14.80 -8.28 -1.40
C ASN A 171 15.01 -7.22 -0.30
N ASN A 172 15.81 -7.56 0.71
CA ASN A 172 16.25 -6.61 1.73
C ASN A 172 17.44 -5.80 1.20
N ILE A 173 17.19 -4.54 0.87
CA ILE A 173 18.20 -3.62 0.31
C ILE A 173 19.04 -2.90 1.39
N SER A 174 18.64 -2.95 2.65
CA SER A 174 19.38 -2.33 3.75
C SER A 174 20.49 -3.22 4.31
N ILE A 175 20.37 -4.53 4.15
CA ILE A 175 21.21 -5.52 4.85
C ILE A 175 22.72 -5.38 4.55
N SER A 176 23.06 -5.06 3.30
CA SER A 176 24.45 -4.94 2.86
C SER A 176 25.02 -3.52 3.00
N THR A 177 24.19 -2.54 3.34
CA THR A 177 24.56 -1.12 3.27
C THR A 177 24.38 -0.37 4.59
N ILE A 178 23.13 -0.33 5.11
CA ILE A 178 22.75 0.60 6.17
C ILE A 178 22.08 -0.10 7.37
N GLN A 179 22.07 -1.42 7.42
CA GLN A 179 21.35 -2.17 8.45
C GLN A 179 21.65 -1.71 9.87
N THR A 180 22.93 -1.54 10.24
CA THR A 180 23.33 -1.09 11.57
C THR A 180 22.78 0.30 11.94
N PHE A 181 22.61 1.16 10.93
CA PHE A 181 21.97 2.47 11.15
C PHE A 181 20.47 2.30 11.32
N PHE A 182 19.84 1.50 10.45
CA PHE A 182 18.39 1.24 10.49
C PHE A 182 17.94 0.61 11.82
N ASP A 183 18.74 -0.30 12.38
CA ASP A 183 18.46 -0.97 13.65
C ASP A 183 18.46 -0.01 14.86
N LYS A 184 19.13 1.13 14.74
CA LYS A 184 19.13 2.18 15.75
C LYS A 184 17.87 3.05 15.74
N ILE A 185 17.10 3.01 14.66
CA ILE A 185 15.82 3.73 14.56
C ILE A 185 14.81 2.98 15.42
N GLY A 186 14.33 3.60 16.48
CA GLY A 186 13.39 2.98 17.42
C GLY A 186 12.01 2.69 16.79
N SER A 187 11.27 1.76 17.35
CA SER A 187 9.94 1.37 16.86
C SER A 187 8.95 2.55 16.85
N THR A 188 9.02 3.42 17.84
CA THR A 188 8.20 4.66 17.90
C THR A 188 8.52 5.59 16.75
N GLN A 189 9.78 5.77 16.39
CA GLN A 189 10.20 6.56 15.24
C GLN A 189 9.72 5.92 13.92
N LYS A 190 9.90 4.61 13.77
CA LYS A 190 9.43 3.86 12.60
C LYS A 190 7.91 3.95 12.42
N SER A 191 7.14 3.94 13.53
CA SER A 191 5.67 4.04 13.47
C SER A 191 5.15 5.40 12.99
N LYS A 192 5.96 6.46 13.14
CA LYS A 192 5.64 7.82 12.72
C LYS A 192 6.36 8.22 11.41
N CYS A 193 7.10 7.30 10.82
CA CYS A 193 7.83 7.53 9.59
C CYS A 193 6.86 7.65 8.40
N THR A 194 7.14 8.60 7.52
CA THR A 194 6.44 8.76 6.24
C THR A 194 7.44 8.74 5.09
N GLY A 195 7.06 8.18 3.95
CA GLY A 195 7.89 8.07 2.77
C GLY A 195 7.30 8.82 1.58
N VAL A 196 8.18 9.40 0.75
CA VAL A 196 7.81 10.08 -0.49
C VAL A 196 8.85 9.76 -1.58
N PHE A 197 8.41 9.71 -2.83
CA PHE A 197 9.27 9.52 -4.00
C PHE A 197 9.44 10.81 -4.78
N ASP A 198 10.69 11.15 -5.08
CA ASP A 198 11.06 12.20 -6.04
C ASP A 198 11.34 11.58 -7.41
N PRO A 199 10.42 11.69 -8.37
CA PRO A 199 10.57 11.06 -9.69
C PRO A 199 11.63 11.77 -10.57
N LEU A 200 12.01 13.01 -10.28
CA LEU A 200 13.04 13.72 -11.04
C LEU A 200 14.43 13.20 -10.73
N ASN A 201 14.74 13.11 -9.44
CA ASN A 201 16.07 12.68 -8.99
C ASN A 201 16.13 11.18 -8.72
N LYS A 202 14.99 10.47 -8.90
CA LYS A 202 14.87 9.03 -8.62
C LYS A 202 15.30 8.67 -7.20
N ARG A 203 14.77 9.41 -6.23
CA ARG A 203 15.11 9.26 -4.82
C ARG A 203 13.87 8.98 -3.99
N VAL A 204 14.01 8.09 -3.04
CA VAL A 204 13.00 7.85 -2.00
C VAL A 204 13.48 8.52 -0.71
N PHE A 205 12.60 9.31 -0.13
CA PHE A 205 12.83 9.99 1.14
C PHE A 205 11.93 9.36 2.19
N TRP A 206 12.51 8.89 3.29
CA TRP A 206 11.77 8.54 4.49
C TRP A 206 12.12 9.54 5.58
N MET A 207 11.07 10.15 6.13
CA MET A 207 11.17 11.16 7.17
C MET A 207 10.64 10.59 8.47
N TYR A 208 11.37 10.78 9.56
CA TYR A 208 10.99 10.26 10.86
C TYR A 208 11.42 11.23 11.98
N PRO A 209 10.74 11.19 13.15
CA PRO A 209 11.02 12.08 14.27
C PRO A 209 12.29 11.70 15.02
N ASN A 210 12.75 12.58 15.91
CA ASN A 210 13.72 12.26 16.93
C ASN A 210 13.13 11.29 17.98
N GLU A 211 13.99 10.62 18.73
CA GLU A 211 13.59 9.61 19.72
C GLU A 211 12.72 10.20 20.85
N ASP A 212 12.99 11.42 21.27
CA ASP A 212 12.37 12.07 22.44
C ASP A 212 11.04 12.81 22.12
N GLU A 213 10.58 12.81 20.85
CA GLU A 213 9.38 13.55 20.47
C GLU A 213 8.09 12.77 20.70
N THR A 214 7.36 13.12 21.76
CA THR A 214 6.20 12.36 22.24
C THR A 214 4.85 12.91 21.74
N ILE A 215 4.70 14.20 21.41
CA ILE A 215 3.39 14.83 21.21
C ILE A 215 3.15 15.29 19.76
N GLU A 216 4.05 16.05 19.18
CA GLU A 216 3.99 16.44 17.76
C GLU A 216 5.28 15.95 17.09
N ALA A 217 5.17 14.85 16.35
CA ALA A 217 6.33 14.24 15.74
C ALA A 217 6.86 15.12 14.60
N LYS A 218 7.86 15.96 14.90
CA LYS A 218 8.60 16.72 13.91
C LYS A 218 9.50 15.75 13.13
N LEU A 219 9.27 15.63 11.83
CA LEU A 219 10.00 14.70 10.96
C LEU A 219 11.35 15.30 10.53
N ASN A 220 12.27 15.43 11.47
CA ASN A 220 13.54 16.13 11.26
C ASN A 220 14.66 15.24 10.73
N ASN A 221 14.50 13.93 10.77
CA ASN A 221 15.46 12.99 10.25
C ASN A 221 14.99 12.42 8.93
N PHE A 222 15.92 12.31 8.00
CA PHE A 222 15.70 11.78 6.67
C PHE A 222 16.62 10.59 6.44
N LEU A 223 16.06 9.55 5.87
CA LEU A 223 16.81 8.51 5.22
C LEU A 223 16.47 8.55 3.73
N ILE A 224 17.47 8.84 2.91
CA ILE A 224 17.31 9.03 1.48
C ILE A 224 17.93 7.83 0.77
N LEU A 225 17.17 7.19 -0.11
CA LEU A 225 17.65 6.18 -1.05
C LEU A 225 17.78 6.81 -2.43
N ASP A 226 18.98 6.86 -2.95
CA ASP A 226 19.26 7.17 -4.36
C ASP A 226 19.18 5.86 -5.16
N ILE A 227 18.11 5.69 -5.93
CA ILE A 227 17.83 4.43 -6.62
C ILE A 227 18.91 4.11 -7.68
N PRO A 228 19.32 5.05 -8.56
CA PRO A 228 20.40 4.81 -9.53
C PRO A 228 21.73 4.42 -8.90
N LEU A 229 22.09 5.04 -7.79
CA LEU A 229 23.34 4.77 -7.09
C LEU A 229 23.25 3.60 -6.12
N GLN A 230 22.06 3.11 -5.82
CA GLN A 230 21.78 2.09 -4.78
C GLN A 230 22.44 2.45 -3.44
N ALA A 231 22.40 3.73 -3.10
CA ALA A 231 23.08 4.27 -1.93
C ALA A 231 22.10 4.98 -1.00
N PHE A 232 22.35 4.83 0.31
CA PHE A 232 21.56 5.48 1.35
C PHE A 232 22.33 6.67 1.96
N TYR A 233 21.59 7.74 2.19
CA TYR A 233 22.12 8.97 2.79
C TYR A 233 21.24 9.36 3.99
N PRO A 234 21.70 9.19 5.24
CA PRO A 234 21.05 9.78 6.39
C PRO A 234 21.30 11.28 6.42
N TRP A 235 20.25 12.03 6.69
CA TRP A 235 20.33 13.49 6.81
C TRP A 235 19.42 13.97 7.94
N THR A 236 19.83 15.01 8.64
CA THR A 236 19.06 15.62 9.73
C THR A 236 18.96 17.12 9.48
N VAL A 237 17.74 17.64 9.57
CA VAL A 237 17.50 19.08 9.53
C VAL A 237 17.59 19.61 10.95
N SER A 238 18.64 20.40 11.23
CA SER A 238 18.81 21.10 12.49
C SER A 238 19.16 22.56 12.21
N ASP A 239 18.51 23.47 12.92
CA ASP A 239 18.93 24.88 12.94
C ASP A 239 19.90 25.09 14.12
N ALA A 240 21.00 25.79 13.84
CA ALA A 240 22.00 26.17 14.85
C ALA A 240 21.44 27.11 15.95
N SER A 241 20.24 27.67 15.71
CA SER A 241 19.57 28.61 16.64
C SER A 241 18.47 28.00 17.48
N SER A 242 18.39 26.68 17.62
CA SER A 242 17.36 25.94 18.36
C SER A 242 15.92 26.05 17.82
N ASN A 243 15.70 26.73 16.70
CA ASN A 243 14.45 26.71 15.96
C ASN A 243 14.51 25.64 14.87
N THR A 244 14.32 24.39 15.24
CA THR A 244 14.17 23.32 14.24
C THR A 244 12.92 23.58 13.41
N PRO A 245 13.00 23.59 12.07
CA PRO A 245 11.82 23.72 11.24
C PRO A 245 10.85 22.57 11.54
N GLU A 246 9.58 22.90 11.63
CA GLU A 246 8.53 21.88 11.88
C GLU A 246 8.14 21.23 10.58
N ILE A 247 8.74 20.08 10.26
CA ILE A 247 8.35 19.27 9.12
C ILE A 247 7.35 18.23 9.63
N LEU A 248 6.10 18.34 9.17
CA LEU A 248 5.01 17.43 9.56
C LEU A 248 4.71 16.38 8.50
N GLY A 249 5.17 16.60 7.27
CA GLY A 249 4.98 15.68 6.16
C GLY A 249 5.61 16.23 4.89
N ALA A 250 5.64 15.43 3.86
CA ALA A 250 6.03 15.86 2.51
C ALA A 250 5.21 15.10 1.47
N ASP A 251 5.03 15.76 0.33
CA ASP A 251 4.44 15.16 -0.86
C ASP A 251 5.18 15.70 -2.08
N TYR A 252 5.10 14.96 -3.18
CA TYR A 252 5.67 15.41 -4.45
C TYR A 252 4.59 16.15 -5.26
N TYR A 253 4.87 17.39 -5.59
CA TYR A 253 4.03 18.20 -6.45
C TYR A 253 4.73 18.48 -7.79
N SER A 254 4.19 17.94 -8.88
CA SER A 254 4.58 18.32 -10.23
C SER A 254 3.66 19.45 -10.74
N GLY A 255 4.04 20.68 -10.52
CA GLY A 255 3.34 21.82 -11.11
C GLY A 255 3.63 21.96 -12.61
N PHE A 256 2.73 22.63 -13.35
CA PHE A 256 2.92 22.95 -14.76
C PHE A 256 4.00 24.03 -15.04
N SER A 257 4.64 24.56 -14.02
CA SER A 257 5.77 25.47 -14.18
C SER A 257 7.08 24.75 -13.94
N SER A 258 8.12 25.14 -14.65
CA SER A 258 9.47 24.60 -14.57
C SER A 258 10.16 24.79 -13.19
N ASN A 259 9.46 25.32 -12.21
CA ASN A 259 9.93 25.49 -10.85
C ASN A 259 9.28 24.43 -9.96
N ILE A 260 10.03 23.37 -9.70
CA ILE A 260 9.65 22.34 -8.73
C ILE A 260 9.97 22.93 -7.35
N GLN A 261 8.95 23.15 -6.57
CA GLN A 261 9.08 23.45 -5.14
C GLN A 261 8.76 22.18 -4.37
N ALA A 262 9.76 21.63 -3.69
CA ALA A 262 9.53 20.65 -2.62
C ALA A 262 9.03 21.42 -1.39
N PHE A 263 7.89 21.05 -0.87
CA PHE A 263 7.31 21.57 0.36
C PHE A 263 7.49 20.59 1.49
#